data_b5498378d171571a96e6333c3af7b39a
#
_entry.id   b5498378d171571a96e6333c3af7b39a
#
_cell.length_a   1.000
_cell.length_b   1.000
_cell.length_c   1.000
_cell.angle_alpha   90.00
_cell.angle_beta   90.00
_cell.angle_gamma   90.00
#
_symmetry.space_group_name_H-M   'P 1'
#
loop_
_entity.id
_entity.type
_entity.pdbx_description
1 polymer ?
#
loop_
_entity_poly.entity_id
_entity_poly.type
_entity_poly.pdbx_seq_one_letter_code
_entity_poly.pdbx_strand_id
1 'polypeptide(L)'
;MYLYGASGHAKVIIDILEASGEKIDGLVDDNPEVVQLQGYPVSHESKYLSPFIVSIGVNAIRKKIVEKLDGVRFGKAIHPSAVVSPSASIDEGTVVMQGAIIQADVRIGKHCIINTGASVDHECIIGEYAHISPNSTLCGNVQIGEGTWIGAGTIVIPGVRIGRWS
;
A
#
# COMPACT_ATOMS: atom_id res chain seq x y z
N MET A 1 1.32 -13.94 -6.71
CA MET A 1 1.74 -12.54 -6.38
C MET A 1 3.19 -12.55 -5.93
N TYR A 2 4.04 -11.61 -6.41
CA TYR A 2 5.40 -11.41 -5.91
C TYR A 2 5.46 -10.16 -5.03
N LEU A 3 6.31 -10.17 -3.99
CA LEU A 3 6.59 -8.99 -3.18
C LEU A 3 8.00 -8.48 -3.47
N TYR A 4 8.16 -7.17 -3.68
CA TYR A 4 9.47 -6.53 -3.78
C TYR A 4 9.78 -5.78 -2.49
N GLY A 5 10.80 -6.24 -1.78
CA GLY A 5 11.17 -5.87 -0.42
C GLY A 5 10.84 -6.99 0.56
N ALA A 6 11.81 -7.45 1.32
CA ALA A 6 11.69 -8.58 2.25
C ALA A 6 12.05 -8.16 3.69
N SER A 7 11.34 -7.15 4.22
CA SER A 7 11.57 -6.60 5.56
C SER A 7 10.28 -6.53 6.39
N GLY A 8 10.24 -5.71 7.43
CA GLY A 8 9.11 -5.62 8.36
C GLY A 8 7.76 -5.33 7.68
N HIS A 9 7.72 -4.44 6.67
CA HIS A 9 6.49 -4.13 5.95
C HIS A 9 5.99 -5.31 5.09
N ALA A 10 6.92 -6.09 4.52
CA ALA A 10 6.58 -7.28 3.76
C ALA A 10 5.85 -8.32 4.61
N LYS A 11 6.18 -8.47 5.89
CA LYS A 11 5.50 -9.41 6.80
C LYS A 11 4.02 -9.11 6.91
N VAL A 12 3.66 -7.84 7.03
CA VAL A 12 2.23 -7.44 7.10
C VAL A 12 1.51 -7.69 5.78
N ILE A 13 2.18 -7.49 4.65
CA ILE A 13 1.57 -7.75 3.33
C ILE A 13 1.42 -9.25 3.09
N ILE A 14 2.35 -10.09 3.57
CA ILE A 14 2.21 -11.55 3.56
C ILE A 14 0.95 -11.95 4.32
N ASP A 15 0.76 -11.45 5.55
CA ASP A 15 -0.44 -11.73 6.36
C ASP A 15 -1.73 -11.32 5.62
N ILE A 16 -1.73 -10.20 4.88
CA ILE A 16 -2.89 -9.75 4.09
C ILE A 16 -3.19 -10.73 2.95
N LEU A 17 -2.16 -11.12 2.19
CA LEU A 17 -2.32 -12.00 1.04
C LEU A 17 -2.77 -13.40 1.48
N GLU A 18 -2.19 -13.94 2.54
CA GLU A 18 -2.61 -15.21 3.13
C GLU A 18 -4.05 -15.15 3.63
N ALA A 19 -4.45 -14.08 4.35
CA ALA A 19 -5.81 -13.91 4.84
C ALA A 19 -6.84 -13.77 3.71
N SER A 20 -6.44 -13.23 2.56
CA SER A 20 -7.31 -13.12 1.36
C SER A 20 -7.30 -14.37 0.48
N GLY A 21 -6.48 -15.39 0.81
CA GLY A 21 -6.33 -16.61 0.00
C GLY A 21 -5.53 -16.40 -1.29
N GLU A 22 -4.81 -15.29 -1.39
CA GLU A 22 -3.96 -14.99 -2.55
C GLU A 22 -2.64 -15.76 -2.46
N LYS A 23 -2.27 -16.41 -3.57
CA LYS A 23 -1.00 -17.13 -3.63
C LYS A 23 0.19 -16.20 -3.71
N ILE A 24 1.15 -16.37 -2.80
CA ILE A 24 2.46 -15.72 -2.85
C ILE A 24 3.42 -16.66 -3.62
N ASP A 25 3.94 -16.16 -4.75
CA ASP A 25 4.84 -16.92 -5.60
C ASP A 25 6.32 -16.78 -5.22
N GLY A 26 6.66 -15.72 -4.47
CA GLY A 26 7.99 -15.46 -3.93
C GLY A 26 8.21 -14.00 -3.55
N LEU A 27 9.36 -13.75 -2.95
CA LEU A 27 9.82 -12.42 -2.58
C LEU A 27 11.08 -12.06 -3.37
N VAL A 28 11.29 -10.76 -3.57
CA VAL A 28 12.51 -10.20 -4.17
C VAL A 28 13.06 -9.13 -3.25
N ASP A 29 14.37 -9.13 -3.02
CA ASP A 29 15.06 -8.06 -2.27
C ASP A 29 16.45 -7.81 -2.89
N ASP A 30 16.87 -6.56 -2.91
CA ASP A 30 18.20 -6.20 -3.43
C ASP A 30 19.34 -6.54 -2.43
N ASN A 31 19.02 -6.84 -1.16
CA ASN A 31 20.01 -7.24 -0.17
C ASN A 31 20.32 -8.75 -0.26
N PRO A 32 21.54 -9.15 -0.68
CA PRO A 32 21.88 -10.56 -0.88
C PRO A 32 21.93 -11.38 0.43
N GLU A 33 21.95 -10.72 1.58
CA GLU A 33 21.95 -11.41 2.88
C GLU A 33 20.53 -11.90 3.26
N VAL A 34 19.47 -11.37 2.64
CA VAL A 34 18.10 -11.76 2.93
C VAL A 34 17.70 -12.90 2.00
N VAL A 35 17.78 -14.12 2.48
CA VAL A 35 17.50 -15.34 1.70
C VAL A 35 16.11 -15.93 1.96
N GLN A 36 15.46 -15.52 3.04
CA GLN A 36 14.13 -16.02 3.43
C GLN A 36 13.40 -15.00 4.31
N LEU A 37 12.07 -14.94 4.20
CA LEU A 37 11.19 -14.20 5.11
C LEU A 37 9.88 -14.99 5.31
N GLN A 38 9.49 -15.25 6.57
CA GLN A 38 8.25 -15.99 6.95
C GLN A 38 8.02 -17.29 6.13
N GLY A 39 9.10 -18.04 5.87
CA GLY A 39 9.02 -19.31 5.12
C GLY A 39 9.07 -19.16 3.59
N TYR A 40 8.96 -17.95 3.07
CA TYR A 40 9.08 -17.69 1.64
C TYR A 40 10.53 -17.45 1.23
N PRO A 41 11.01 -18.07 0.14
CA PRO A 41 12.35 -17.79 -0.37
C PRO A 41 12.43 -16.38 -0.96
N VAL A 42 13.59 -15.75 -0.81
CA VAL A 42 13.89 -14.44 -1.39
C VAL A 42 14.84 -14.58 -2.56
N SER A 43 14.43 -14.09 -3.72
CA SER A 43 15.27 -13.97 -4.92
C SER A 43 15.91 -12.59 -5.00
N HIS A 44 17.03 -12.47 -5.70
CA HIS A 44 17.69 -11.19 -5.97
C HIS A 44 17.49 -10.76 -7.44
N GLU A 45 16.68 -11.50 -8.19
CA GLU A 45 16.32 -11.20 -9.56
C GLU A 45 14.82 -11.00 -9.70
N SER A 46 14.41 -9.87 -10.30
CA SER A 46 13.00 -9.52 -10.56
C SER A 46 12.57 -9.72 -12.01
N LYS A 47 13.51 -10.08 -12.90
CA LYS A 47 13.26 -10.17 -14.34
C LYS A 47 12.20 -11.24 -14.65
N TYR A 48 11.22 -10.87 -15.47
CA TYR A 48 10.09 -11.73 -15.91
C TYR A 48 9.10 -12.14 -14.81
N LEU A 49 9.24 -11.65 -13.60
CA LEU A 49 8.27 -11.89 -12.54
C LEU A 49 7.13 -10.85 -12.61
N SER A 50 5.90 -11.27 -12.32
CA SER A 50 4.70 -10.42 -12.34
C SER A 50 3.48 -11.23 -11.88
N PRO A 51 2.46 -10.65 -11.22
CA PRO A 51 2.39 -9.25 -10.76
C PRO A 51 3.15 -9.01 -9.46
N PHE A 52 3.54 -7.75 -9.22
CA PHE A 52 4.22 -7.32 -8.01
C PHE A 52 3.35 -6.47 -7.07
N ILE A 53 3.69 -6.52 -5.78
CA ILE A 53 3.43 -5.45 -4.80
C ILE A 53 4.79 -5.01 -4.25
N VAL A 54 5.06 -3.70 -4.23
CA VAL A 54 6.29 -3.17 -3.63
C VAL A 54 6.07 -2.98 -2.14
N SER A 55 6.67 -3.88 -1.33
CA SER A 55 6.51 -3.98 0.12
C SER A 55 7.49 -3.09 0.89
N ILE A 56 7.62 -1.83 0.46
CA ILE A 56 8.49 -0.81 1.04
C ILE A 56 7.65 0.31 1.64
N GLY A 57 7.81 0.56 2.95
CA GLY A 57 7.05 1.58 3.68
C GLY A 57 7.43 3.02 3.33
N VAL A 58 8.70 3.28 2.98
CA VAL A 58 9.20 4.62 2.66
C VAL A 58 8.75 5.02 1.24
N ASN A 59 7.90 6.07 1.15
CA ASN A 59 7.22 6.47 -0.09
C ASN A 59 8.18 6.74 -1.26
N ALA A 60 9.26 7.49 -1.02
CA ALA A 60 10.24 7.82 -2.07
C ALA A 60 11.01 6.57 -2.56
N ILE A 61 11.33 5.63 -1.67
CA ILE A 61 12.01 4.37 -2.04
C ILE A 61 11.02 3.48 -2.80
N ARG A 62 9.77 3.37 -2.34
CA ARG A 62 8.72 2.63 -3.03
C ARG A 62 8.53 3.11 -4.46
N LYS A 63 8.48 4.44 -4.67
CA LYS A 63 8.38 5.04 -6.00
C LYS A 63 9.57 4.66 -6.90
N LYS A 64 10.81 4.79 -6.41
CA LYS A 64 12.01 4.43 -7.17
C LYS A 64 12.01 2.96 -7.60
N ILE A 65 11.53 2.06 -6.74
CA ILE A 65 11.46 0.64 -7.08
C ILE A 65 10.37 0.38 -8.13
N VAL A 66 9.21 1.02 -8.01
CA VAL A 66 8.15 0.92 -9.03
C VAL A 66 8.67 1.40 -10.40
N GLU A 67 9.38 2.53 -10.45
CA GLU A 67 9.99 3.06 -11.67
C GLU A 67 11.08 2.13 -12.26
N LYS A 68 11.81 1.39 -11.40
CA LYS A 68 12.80 0.37 -11.82
C LYS A 68 12.14 -0.87 -12.43
N LEU A 69 10.92 -1.19 -12.01
CA LEU A 69 10.15 -2.36 -12.44
C LEU A 69 9.32 -2.04 -13.70
N ASP A 70 9.96 -1.53 -14.74
CA ASP A 70 9.30 -1.17 -15.99
C ASP A 70 8.66 -2.40 -16.69
N GLY A 71 7.47 -2.19 -17.25
CA GLY A 71 6.74 -3.20 -18.01
C GLY A 71 6.11 -4.33 -17.19
N VAL A 72 6.16 -4.29 -15.84
CA VAL A 72 5.49 -5.29 -15.00
C VAL A 72 4.06 -4.85 -14.64
N ARG A 73 3.21 -5.82 -14.30
CA ARG A 73 1.88 -5.55 -13.72
C ARG A 73 2.01 -5.46 -12.20
N PHE A 74 1.16 -4.64 -11.59
CA PHE A 74 1.06 -4.55 -10.14
C PHE A 74 -0.29 -5.07 -9.67
N GLY A 75 -0.27 -5.80 -8.55
CA GLY A 75 -1.47 -6.28 -7.87
C GLY A 75 -1.95 -5.30 -6.81
N LYS A 76 -2.97 -5.70 -6.07
CA LYS A 76 -3.46 -5.02 -4.86
C LYS A 76 -3.47 -6.03 -3.72
N ALA A 77 -3.23 -5.57 -2.50
CA ALA A 77 -3.44 -6.37 -1.29
C ALA A 77 -4.45 -5.66 -0.39
N ILE A 78 -5.63 -6.24 -0.24
CA ILE A 78 -6.71 -5.69 0.59
C ILE A 78 -7.06 -6.74 1.63
N HIS A 79 -6.84 -6.43 2.92
CA HIS A 79 -7.15 -7.36 3.97
C HIS A 79 -8.68 -7.60 4.07
N PRO A 80 -9.13 -8.85 4.27
CA PRO A 80 -10.57 -9.17 4.35
C PRO A 80 -11.33 -8.44 5.47
N SER A 81 -10.65 -7.98 6.53
CA SER A 81 -11.26 -7.17 7.58
C SER A 81 -11.32 -5.67 7.28
N ALA A 82 -10.78 -5.22 6.15
CA ALA A 82 -10.97 -3.84 5.72
C ALA A 82 -12.41 -3.65 5.21
N VAL A 83 -13.00 -2.53 5.57
CA VAL A 83 -14.35 -2.15 5.10
C VAL A 83 -14.18 -1.16 3.96
N VAL A 84 -14.51 -1.59 2.73
CA VAL A 84 -14.37 -0.77 1.52
C VAL A 84 -15.72 -0.56 0.89
N SER A 85 -16.11 0.71 0.71
CA SER A 85 -17.36 1.06 0.01
C SER A 85 -17.32 0.56 -1.44
N PRO A 86 -18.45 0.04 -1.97
CA PRO A 86 -18.56 -0.37 -3.37
C PRO A 86 -18.33 0.76 -4.37
N SER A 87 -18.54 2.03 -3.98
CA SER A 87 -18.28 3.20 -4.84
C SER A 87 -16.85 3.72 -4.74
N ALA A 88 -16.03 3.20 -3.83
CA ALA A 88 -14.62 3.58 -3.74
C ALA A 88 -13.78 2.96 -4.86
N SER A 89 -12.77 3.69 -5.33
CA SER A 89 -11.78 3.20 -6.28
C SER A 89 -10.40 3.10 -5.64
N ILE A 90 -9.73 1.97 -5.88
CA ILE A 90 -8.37 1.70 -5.37
C ILE A 90 -7.55 1.23 -6.56
N ASP A 91 -6.45 1.94 -6.85
CA ASP A 91 -5.60 1.63 -7.98
C ASP A 91 -4.54 0.56 -7.65
N GLU A 92 -3.87 0.08 -8.70
CA GLU A 92 -2.85 -0.99 -8.62
C GLU A 92 -1.67 -0.64 -7.69
N GLY A 93 -1.00 -1.65 -7.18
CA GLY A 93 0.13 -1.52 -6.25
C GLY A 93 -0.26 -1.11 -4.83
N THR A 94 -1.53 -0.76 -4.60
CA THR A 94 -2.01 -0.24 -3.30
C THR A 94 -2.27 -1.36 -2.31
N VAL A 95 -1.91 -1.10 -1.05
CA VAL A 95 -2.10 -2.00 0.09
C VAL A 95 -3.11 -1.38 1.06
N VAL A 96 -4.12 -2.15 1.45
CA VAL A 96 -5.12 -1.78 2.47
C VAL A 96 -5.05 -2.79 3.60
N MET A 97 -4.69 -2.32 4.78
CA MET A 97 -4.39 -3.19 5.91
C MET A 97 -5.60 -3.49 6.79
N GLN A 98 -5.36 -4.30 7.82
CA GLN A 98 -6.36 -4.79 8.76
C GLN A 98 -7.18 -3.64 9.38
N GLY A 99 -8.51 -3.77 9.35
CA GLY A 99 -9.43 -2.83 9.98
C GLY A 99 -9.47 -1.43 9.38
N ALA A 100 -8.82 -1.20 8.24
CA ALA A 100 -8.95 0.07 7.53
C ALA A 100 -10.39 0.26 7.01
N ILE A 101 -10.88 1.51 7.02
CA ILE A 101 -12.22 1.87 6.57
C ILE A 101 -12.09 2.87 5.43
N ILE A 102 -12.69 2.56 4.29
CA ILE A 102 -12.70 3.41 3.10
C ILE A 102 -14.15 3.64 2.69
N GLN A 103 -14.61 4.87 2.83
CA GLN A 103 -16.01 5.26 2.64
C GLN A 103 -16.37 5.55 1.17
N ALA A 104 -17.62 6.01 0.97
CA ALA A 104 -18.19 6.24 -0.35
C ALA A 104 -17.38 7.27 -1.18
N ASP A 105 -17.23 6.97 -2.47
CA ASP A 105 -16.63 7.84 -3.50
C ASP A 105 -15.18 8.26 -3.24
N VAL A 106 -14.50 7.54 -2.34
CA VAL A 106 -13.05 7.70 -2.10
C VAL A 106 -12.29 7.22 -3.34
N ARG A 107 -11.26 7.98 -3.73
CA ARG A 107 -10.34 7.63 -4.81
C ARG A 107 -8.92 7.51 -4.27
N ILE A 108 -8.35 6.32 -4.37
CA ILE A 108 -6.98 6.02 -3.92
C ILE A 108 -6.13 5.69 -5.13
N GLY A 109 -5.10 6.50 -5.34
CA GLY A 109 -4.15 6.33 -6.43
C GLY A 109 -3.25 5.11 -6.27
N LYS A 110 -2.32 4.95 -7.22
CA LYS A 110 -1.42 3.79 -7.30
C LYS A 110 -0.42 3.76 -6.16
N HIS A 111 -0.04 2.55 -5.77
CA HIS A 111 1.05 2.28 -4.83
C HIS A 111 0.90 2.98 -3.47
N CYS A 112 -0.33 3.23 -3.03
CA CYS A 112 -0.62 3.79 -1.72
C CYS A 112 -0.56 2.74 -0.61
N ILE A 113 -0.38 3.21 0.63
CA ILE A 113 -0.51 2.41 1.84
C ILE A 113 -1.62 3.01 2.68
N ILE A 114 -2.74 2.29 2.84
CA ILE A 114 -3.79 2.58 3.82
C ILE A 114 -3.57 1.63 4.97
N ASN A 115 -2.97 2.13 6.04
CA ASN A 115 -2.41 1.31 7.10
C ASN A 115 -3.48 0.84 8.10
N THR A 116 -3.10 -0.01 9.05
CA THR A 116 -3.97 -0.65 10.05
C THR A 116 -4.87 0.35 10.75
N GLY A 117 -6.18 0.12 10.72
CA GLY A 117 -7.18 0.95 11.39
C GLY A 117 -7.32 2.38 10.85
N ALA A 118 -6.69 2.71 9.73
CA ALA A 118 -6.86 4.03 9.12
C ALA A 118 -8.29 4.20 8.59
N SER A 119 -8.89 5.39 8.80
CA SER A 119 -10.22 5.74 8.34
C SER A 119 -10.15 6.85 7.30
N VAL A 120 -10.69 6.59 6.12
CA VAL A 120 -10.79 7.54 5.00
C VAL A 120 -12.25 7.76 4.71
N ASP A 121 -12.76 8.93 5.09
CA ASP A 121 -14.16 9.28 4.94
C ASP A 121 -14.52 9.67 3.49
N HIS A 122 -15.81 9.88 3.23
CA HIS A 122 -16.40 10.05 1.90
C HIS A 122 -15.71 11.14 1.05
N GLU A 123 -15.68 10.94 -0.27
CA GLU A 123 -15.19 11.91 -1.27
C GLU A 123 -13.71 12.31 -1.13
N CYS A 124 -12.92 11.59 -0.31
CA CYS A 124 -11.47 11.84 -0.21
C CYS A 124 -10.74 11.43 -1.49
N ILE A 125 -9.67 12.18 -1.80
CA ILE A 125 -8.77 11.88 -2.92
C ILE A 125 -7.36 11.69 -2.37
N ILE A 126 -6.81 10.50 -2.57
CA ILE A 126 -5.47 10.12 -2.09
C ILE A 126 -4.56 9.96 -3.32
N GLY A 127 -3.56 10.83 -3.43
CA GLY A 127 -2.58 10.81 -4.51
C GLY A 127 -1.68 9.57 -4.46
N GLU A 128 -1.07 9.24 -5.60
CA GLU A 128 -0.18 8.08 -5.74
C GLU A 128 0.94 8.08 -4.69
N TYR A 129 1.39 6.91 -4.29
CA TYR A 129 2.48 6.72 -3.31
C TYR A 129 2.22 7.31 -1.93
N ALA A 130 1.04 7.81 -1.62
CA ALA A 130 0.72 8.31 -0.29
C ALA A 130 0.72 7.19 0.77
N HIS A 131 0.98 7.55 2.03
CA HIS A 131 0.92 6.65 3.16
C HIS A 131 0.03 7.25 4.24
N ILE A 132 -1.11 6.64 4.47
CA ILE A 132 -2.04 6.96 5.55
C ILE A 132 -1.73 5.99 6.69
N SER A 133 -1.02 6.47 7.71
CA SER A 133 -0.43 5.64 8.77
C SER A 133 -1.47 5.05 9.72
N PRO A 134 -1.08 4.14 10.63
CA PRO A 134 -2.01 3.47 11.53
C PRO A 134 -2.89 4.43 12.31
N ASN A 135 -4.19 4.10 12.38
CA ASN A 135 -5.22 4.86 13.12
C ASN A 135 -5.33 6.35 12.74
N SER A 136 -4.87 6.75 11.56
CA SER A 136 -5.13 8.10 11.06
C SER A 136 -6.57 8.21 10.57
N THR A 137 -7.15 9.41 10.70
CA THR A 137 -8.51 9.70 10.24
C THR A 137 -8.49 10.86 9.26
N LEU A 138 -8.96 10.63 8.05
CA LEU A 138 -9.21 11.68 7.07
C LEU A 138 -10.72 11.88 7.01
N CYS A 139 -11.19 13.06 7.45
CA CYS A 139 -12.61 13.42 7.36
C CYS A 139 -13.03 13.71 5.92
N GLY A 140 -14.34 13.89 5.69
CA GLY A 140 -14.90 14.01 4.35
C GLY A 140 -14.24 15.07 3.46
N ASN A 141 -14.10 14.77 2.16
CA ASN A 141 -13.57 15.65 1.11
C ASN A 141 -12.11 16.12 1.36
N VAL A 142 -11.28 15.34 2.06
CA VAL A 142 -9.85 15.60 2.22
C VAL A 142 -9.09 15.21 0.96
N GLN A 143 -8.10 16.01 0.57
CA GLN A 143 -7.23 15.72 -0.56
C GLN A 143 -5.77 15.62 -0.11
N ILE A 144 -5.17 14.46 -0.36
CA ILE A 144 -3.78 14.16 -0.04
C ILE A 144 -2.98 14.08 -1.33
N GLY A 145 -1.92 14.89 -1.45
CA GLY A 145 -1.04 14.89 -2.60
C GLY A 145 -0.14 13.66 -2.69
N GLU A 146 0.42 13.43 -3.88
CA GLU A 146 1.35 12.34 -4.17
C GLU A 146 2.48 12.25 -3.14
N GLY A 147 2.83 11.04 -2.73
CA GLY A 147 3.98 10.76 -1.88
C GLY A 147 3.89 11.30 -0.45
N THR A 148 2.78 11.91 -0.07
CA THR A 148 2.58 12.48 1.27
C THR A 148 2.44 11.39 2.32
N TRP A 149 2.99 11.66 3.50
CA TRP A 149 2.94 10.74 4.64
C TRP A 149 2.13 11.35 5.79
N ILE A 150 0.94 10.83 6.02
CA ILE A 150 0.11 11.17 7.18
C ILE A 150 0.56 10.32 8.35
N GLY A 151 1.07 10.95 9.41
CA GLY A 151 1.61 10.27 10.59
C GLY A 151 0.55 9.49 11.38
N ALA A 152 0.97 8.49 12.16
CA ALA A 152 0.06 7.67 12.94
C ALA A 152 -0.82 8.48 13.89
N GLY A 153 -2.11 8.14 13.96
CA GLY A 153 -3.09 8.82 14.82
C GLY A 153 -3.44 10.24 14.40
N THR A 154 -2.97 10.73 13.25
CA THR A 154 -3.30 12.07 12.75
C THR A 154 -4.78 12.17 12.39
N ILE A 155 -5.43 13.26 12.76
CA ILE A 155 -6.78 13.60 12.32
C ILE A 155 -6.72 14.79 11.38
N VAL A 156 -7.24 14.64 10.16
CA VAL A 156 -7.36 15.70 9.17
C VAL A 156 -8.82 16.10 9.07
N ILE A 157 -9.13 17.36 9.40
CA ILE A 157 -10.50 17.88 9.39
C ILE A 157 -11.08 17.99 7.97
N PRO A 158 -12.43 18.06 7.80
CA PRO A 158 -13.05 18.04 6.48
C PRO A 158 -12.55 19.12 5.52
N GLY A 159 -12.44 18.77 4.23
CA GLY A 159 -12.13 19.70 3.14
C GLY A 159 -10.68 20.17 3.06
N VAL A 160 -9.79 19.71 3.93
CA VAL A 160 -8.37 20.07 3.95
C VAL A 160 -7.64 19.47 2.74
N ARG A 161 -6.72 20.25 2.18
CA ARG A 161 -5.79 19.80 1.14
C ARG A 161 -4.36 19.83 1.65
N ILE A 162 -3.69 18.67 1.58
CA ILE A 162 -2.28 18.53 1.93
C ILE A 162 -1.49 18.33 0.64
N GLY A 163 -0.40 19.07 0.47
CA GLY A 163 0.40 19.07 -0.74
C GLY A 163 1.10 17.75 -1.01
N ARG A 164 1.91 17.71 -2.07
CA ARG A 164 2.71 16.53 -2.46
C ARG A 164 3.95 16.44 -1.57
N TRP A 165 4.38 15.21 -1.27
CA TRP A 165 5.64 14.93 -0.56
C TRP A 165 5.79 15.66 0.79
N SER A 166 4.68 15.84 1.51
CA SER A 166 4.62 16.41 2.87
C SER A 166 4.75 15.33 3.93
#